data_7a55d053e5c1de72d179bd1ef998d424
#
_entry.id   7a55d053e5c1de72d179bd1ef998d424
#
_cell.length_a   1.000
_cell.length_b   1.000
_cell.length_c   1.000
_cell.angle_alpha   90.00
_cell.angle_beta   90.00
_cell.angle_gamma   90.00
#
_symmetry.space_group_name_H-M   'P 1'
#
loop_
_entity.id
_entity.type
_entity.pdbx_description
1 polymer ?
#
loop_
_entity_poly.entity_id
_entity_poly.type
_entity_poly.pdbx_seq_one_letter_code
_entity_poly.pdbx_strand_id
1 'polypeptide(L)'
;ASAPQACCLAIAGPVADGSGSITNGQLQFSETQLSAQLGAPVLLVNDFHAQAMALPHLQQLLQIGGSVDVPGTRVVLGPGSGLGVGVLVPDGERWRVLPSEGGHADLAAGGMLELEVLSLLHQRLDAVCWESVLSGPGLINLYHAVCAIWGSEPEQLTPEMISKRGLDATDPVCHQTLEMFLGWLGSAAGNLALTFCARGGVFITGGIVPGWGEFVLDSPLRRRFDERAGLADYVRDIPLYVITEDNPGLRGALAVLEEHLHG
;
A
#
# COMPACT_ATOMS: atom_id res chain seq x y z
N ALA A 1 15.19 -15.94 30.20
CA ALA A 1 15.45 -15.19 28.98
C ALA A 1 16.17 -13.91 29.39
N SER A 2 17.20 -13.47 28.64
CA SER A 2 17.82 -12.17 28.83
C SER A 2 16.84 -11.06 28.44
N ALA A 3 16.91 -9.90 29.10
CA ALA A 3 16.12 -8.75 28.68
C ALA A 3 16.52 -8.33 27.24
N PRO A 4 15.58 -7.81 26.43
CA PRO A 4 15.90 -7.30 25.11
C PRO A 4 16.85 -6.11 25.22
N GLN A 5 17.73 -5.93 24.23
CA GLN A 5 18.63 -4.76 24.17
C GLN A 5 17.87 -3.50 23.76
N ALA A 6 16.90 -3.61 22.86
CA ALA A 6 15.97 -2.58 22.42
C ALA A 6 14.74 -3.22 21.80
N CYS A 7 13.66 -2.45 21.62
CA CYS A 7 12.43 -2.88 20.97
C CYS A 7 12.03 -1.83 19.92
N CYS A 8 11.48 -2.27 18.79
CA CYS A 8 10.78 -1.41 17.84
C CYS A 8 9.32 -1.84 17.73
N LEU A 9 8.41 -0.90 17.86
CA LEU A 9 6.98 -1.12 17.72
C LEU A 9 6.47 -0.30 16.54
N ALA A 10 6.02 -1.00 15.50
CA ALA A 10 5.36 -0.40 14.34
C ALA A 10 3.85 -0.34 14.61
N ILE A 11 3.25 0.84 14.49
CA ILE A 11 1.82 1.06 14.78
C ILE A 11 1.11 1.64 13.55
N ALA A 12 -0.12 1.20 13.34
CA ALA A 12 -1.00 1.72 12.27
C ALA A 12 -1.58 3.07 12.70
N GLY A 13 -0.80 4.13 12.54
CA GLY A 13 -1.19 5.49 12.88
C GLY A 13 0.00 6.44 12.97
N PRO A 14 -0.27 7.73 13.21
CA PRO A 14 0.77 8.74 13.28
C PRO A 14 1.68 8.54 14.49
N VAL A 15 2.98 8.77 14.27
CA VAL A 15 4.02 8.78 15.31
C VAL A 15 4.76 10.09 15.22
N ALA A 16 4.86 10.82 16.32
CA ALA A 16 5.59 12.06 16.45
C ALA A 16 6.16 12.21 17.87
N ASP A 17 7.37 12.70 18.00
CA ASP A 17 8.01 13.03 19.27
C ASP A 17 7.96 11.89 20.31
N GLY A 18 8.21 10.66 19.87
CA GLY A 18 8.20 9.47 20.73
C GLY A 18 6.82 9.07 21.26
N SER A 19 5.76 9.55 20.62
CA SER A 19 4.37 9.22 20.95
C SER A 19 3.59 8.85 19.69
N GLY A 20 2.63 7.95 19.82
CA GLY A 20 1.78 7.54 18.71
C GLY A 20 0.43 7.02 19.15
N SER A 21 -0.52 6.99 18.23
CA SER A 21 -1.87 6.48 18.46
C SER A 21 -2.33 5.62 17.29
N ILE A 22 -3.16 4.62 17.56
CA ILE A 22 -3.79 3.83 16.51
C ILE A 22 -4.95 4.63 15.91
N THR A 23 -4.95 4.78 14.58
CA THR A 23 -5.92 5.60 13.82
C THR A 23 -7.39 5.22 14.12
N ASN A 24 -7.69 3.92 14.26
CA ASN A 24 -9.04 3.42 14.51
C ASN A 24 -9.23 2.90 15.95
N GLY A 25 -8.44 3.40 16.92
CA GLY A 25 -8.47 2.94 18.31
C GLY A 25 -8.24 4.07 19.31
N GLN A 26 -8.51 3.76 20.60
CA GLN A 26 -8.22 4.67 21.71
C GLN A 26 -6.84 4.44 22.34
N LEU A 27 -6.05 3.54 21.77
CA LEU A 27 -4.74 3.20 22.31
C LEU A 27 -3.72 4.27 21.94
N GLN A 28 -3.03 4.76 22.97
CA GLN A 28 -1.90 5.68 22.85
C GLN A 28 -0.64 4.97 23.34
N PHE A 29 0.47 5.25 22.70
CA PHE A 29 1.77 4.70 23.02
C PHE A 29 2.77 5.83 23.28
N SER A 30 3.68 5.60 24.22
CA SER A 30 4.80 6.49 24.50
C SER A 30 6.07 5.66 24.65
N GLU A 31 7.10 6.00 23.91
CA GLU A 31 8.44 5.37 24.01
C GLU A 31 8.95 5.40 25.45
N THR A 32 8.82 6.53 26.14
CA THR A 32 9.26 6.69 27.53
C THR A 32 8.54 5.72 28.47
N GLN A 33 7.20 5.62 28.35
CA GLN A 33 6.42 4.73 29.22
C GLN A 33 6.72 3.27 28.93
N LEU A 34 6.78 2.88 27.65
CA LEU A 34 7.08 1.52 27.24
C LEU A 34 8.51 1.11 27.64
N SER A 35 9.49 2.01 27.47
CA SER A 35 10.87 1.76 27.87
C SER A 35 10.98 1.52 29.38
N ALA A 36 10.27 2.29 30.19
CA ALA A 36 10.22 2.10 31.64
C ALA A 36 9.59 0.76 32.05
N GLN A 37 8.55 0.33 31.32
CA GLN A 37 7.86 -0.95 31.58
C GLN A 37 8.69 -2.16 31.16
N LEU A 38 9.37 -2.07 30.01
CA LEU A 38 10.14 -3.18 29.44
C LEU A 38 11.57 -3.26 29.96
N GLY A 39 12.07 -2.20 30.58
CA GLY A 39 13.46 -2.11 31.02
C GLY A 39 14.50 -2.05 29.88
N ALA A 40 14.06 -1.63 28.69
CA ALA A 40 14.88 -1.52 27.49
C ALA A 40 14.38 -0.34 26.63
N PRO A 41 15.23 0.32 25.83
CA PRO A 41 14.82 1.35 24.89
C PRO A 41 13.72 0.86 23.93
N VAL A 42 12.69 1.68 23.72
CA VAL A 42 11.62 1.41 22.75
C VAL A 42 11.60 2.52 21.72
N LEU A 43 11.53 2.12 20.46
CA LEU A 43 11.28 3.00 19.32
C LEU A 43 9.87 2.78 18.82
N LEU A 44 9.14 3.86 18.57
CA LEU A 44 7.85 3.83 17.89
C LEU A 44 8.04 4.30 16.44
N VAL A 45 7.51 3.56 15.50
CA VAL A 45 7.45 3.96 14.09
C VAL A 45 6.04 3.73 13.54
N ASN A 46 5.69 4.49 12.52
CA ASN A 46 4.49 4.18 11.73
C ASN A 46 4.68 2.85 10.99
N ASP A 47 3.62 2.09 10.75
CA ASP A 47 3.66 0.79 10.08
C ASP A 47 4.23 0.88 8.65
N PHE A 48 3.91 1.94 7.87
CA PHE A 48 4.50 2.15 6.55
C PHE A 48 5.94 2.67 6.58
N HIS A 49 6.38 3.27 7.69
CA HIS A 49 7.81 3.48 7.94
C HIS A 49 8.54 2.13 8.01
N ALA A 50 8.04 1.20 8.81
CA ALA A 50 8.60 -0.14 8.89
C ALA A 50 8.52 -0.89 7.54
N GLN A 51 7.38 -0.81 6.83
CA GLN A 51 7.25 -1.39 5.49
C GLN A 51 8.31 -0.85 4.51
N ALA A 52 8.56 0.47 4.53
CA ALA A 52 9.58 1.08 3.68
C ALA A 52 11.00 0.60 4.05
N MET A 53 11.33 0.53 5.34
CA MET A 53 12.64 0.02 5.81
C MET A 53 12.86 -1.46 5.50
N ALA A 54 11.80 -2.23 5.28
CA ALA A 54 11.92 -3.62 4.86
C ALA A 54 12.45 -3.78 3.42
N LEU A 55 12.17 -2.82 2.51
CA LEU A 55 12.35 -2.98 1.06
C LEU A 55 13.74 -3.45 0.62
N PRO A 56 14.87 -3.00 1.23
CA PRO A 56 16.20 -3.48 0.86
C PRO A 56 16.48 -4.93 1.27
N HIS A 57 15.67 -5.49 2.17
CA HIS A 57 15.90 -6.78 2.82
C HIS A 57 14.93 -7.89 2.36
N LEU A 58 13.96 -7.56 1.49
CA LEU A 58 12.95 -8.49 1.01
C LEU A 58 13.56 -9.46 -0.02
N GLN A 59 13.12 -10.74 0.05
CA GLN A 59 13.59 -11.80 -0.83
C GLN A 59 12.45 -12.44 -1.64
N GLN A 60 11.21 -12.36 -1.16
CA GLN A 60 10.06 -12.95 -1.82
C GLN A 60 9.20 -11.85 -2.47
N LEU A 61 9.42 -11.66 -3.76
CA LEU A 61 8.77 -10.64 -4.57
C LEU A 61 8.22 -11.26 -5.85
N LEU A 62 6.97 -10.95 -6.17
CA LEU A 62 6.39 -11.23 -7.49
C LEU A 62 6.60 -10.00 -8.36
N GLN A 63 7.43 -10.08 -9.37
CA GLN A 63 7.67 -8.98 -10.30
C GLN A 63 6.55 -8.93 -11.36
N ILE A 64 5.91 -7.76 -11.49
CA ILE A 64 4.83 -7.50 -12.44
C ILE A 64 5.34 -6.88 -13.75
N GLY A 65 6.59 -6.46 -13.78
CA GLY A 65 7.23 -5.86 -14.96
C GLY A 65 8.32 -4.87 -14.57
N GLY A 66 8.89 -4.21 -15.57
CA GLY A 66 10.04 -3.33 -15.42
C GLY A 66 11.38 -4.05 -15.53
N SER A 67 12.46 -3.27 -15.50
CA SER A 67 13.83 -3.78 -15.52
C SER A 67 14.25 -4.32 -14.15
N VAL A 68 15.44 -4.90 -14.08
CA VAL A 68 16.01 -5.35 -12.81
C VAL A 68 16.38 -4.17 -11.93
N ASP A 69 16.49 -4.47 -10.64
CA ASP A 69 16.81 -3.54 -9.56
C ASP A 69 17.88 -2.50 -9.92
N VAL A 70 17.47 -1.24 -9.91
CA VAL A 70 18.33 -0.08 -10.15
C VAL A 70 18.45 0.67 -8.83
N PRO A 71 19.66 1.12 -8.43
CA PRO A 71 19.79 1.99 -7.26
C PRO A 71 18.92 3.24 -7.38
N GLY A 72 18.16 3.57 -6.34
CA GLY A 72 17.31 4.75 -6.35
C GLY A 72 16.21 4.71 -5.30
N THR A 73 15.40 5.75 -5.30
CA THR A 73 14.21 5.85 -4.46
C THR A 73 13.30 4.65 -4.69
N ARG A 74 12.75 4.11 -3.63
CA ARG A 74 11.75 3.04 -3.61
C ARG A 74 10.45 3.56 -2.99
N VAL A 75 9.33 3.06 -3.46
CA VAL A 75 8.02 3.38 -2.90
C VAL A 75 7.31 2.11 -2.52
N VAL A 76 6.68 2.10 -1.36
CA VAL A 76 5.74 1.04 -0.95
C VAL A 76 4.35 1.63 -0.80
N LEU A 77 3.36 0.91 -1.30
CA LEU A 77 1.94 1.21 -1.07
C LEU A 77 1.20 -0.09 -0.76
N GLY A 78 0.21 0.00 0.13
CA GLY A 78 -0.42 -1.21 0.63
C GLY A 78 -1.90 -1.05 0.95
N PRO A 79 -2.78 -1.59 0.08
CA PRO A 79 -4.18 -1.72 0.39
C PRO A 79 -4.43 -2.71 1.53
N GLY A 80 -5.14 -2.25 2.57
CA GLY A 80 -5.54 -3.03 3.74
C GLY A 80 -6.86 -2.51 4.29
N SER A 81 -6.93 -2.25 5.60
CA SER A 81 -8.08 -1.52 6.19
C SER A 81 -8.17 -0.08 5.70
N GLY A 82 -7.03 0.50 5.29
CA GLY A 82 -6.87 1.75 4.58
C GLY A 82 -5.86 1.59 3.44
N LEU A 83 -5.28 2.70 2.96
CA LEU A 83 -4.20 2.72 1.98
C LEU A 83 -2.98 3.45 2.52
N GLY A 84 -1.98 2.71 2.97
CA GLY A 84 -0.73 3.30 3.40
C GLY A 84 0.26 3.49 2.26
N VAL A 85 1.12 4.50 2.40
CA VAL A 85 2.19 4.83 1.45
C VAL A 85 3.46 5.18 2.23
N GLY A 86 4.59 4.64 1.80
CA GLY A 86 5.90 4.96 2.34
C GLY A 86 6.93 5.14 1.22
N VAL A 87 7.90 6.02 1.44
CA VAL A 87 8.96 6.29 0.47
C VAL A 87 10.30 6.10 1.13
N LEU A 88 11.17 5.33 0.48
CA LEU A 88 12.52 5.05 0.94
C LEU A 88 13.54 5.69 -0.01
N VAL A 89 14.34 6.62 0.50
CA VAL A 89 15.35 7.35 -0.28
C VAL A 89 16.74 6.92 0.14
N PRO A 90 17.69 6.73 -0.81
CA PRO A 90 19.09 6.49 -0.47
C PRO A 90 19.70 7.77 0.16
N ASP A 91 20.46 7.61 1.25
CA ASP A 91 21.14 8.67 1.97
C ASP A 91 22.59 8.23 2.30
N GLY A 92 23.47 8.34 1.33
CA GLY A 92 24.83 7.76 1.40
C GLY A 92 24.77 6.23 1.43
N GLU A 93 25.31 5.64 2.48
CA GLU A 93 25.28 4.17 2.72
C GLU A 93 24.02 3.73 3.48
N ARG A 94 23.16 4.68 3.88
CA ARG A 94 21.94 4.43 4.66
C ARG A 94 20.69 4.68 3.83
N TRP A 95 19.56 4.39 4.44
CA TRP A 95 18.24 4.67 3.90
C TRP A 95 17.51 5.68 4.79
N ARG A 96 16.72 6.54 4.17
CA ARG A 96 15.85 7.48 4.88
C ARG A 96 14.40 7.27 4.44
N VAL A 97 13.51 7.09 5.38
CA VAL A 97 12.07 7.06 5.10
C VAL A 97 11.51 8.48 5.05
N LEU A 98 10.77 8.77 4.00
CA LEU A 98 9.90 9.94 3.94
C LEU A 98 8.48 9.49 4.29
N PRO A 99 7.89 10.01 5.39
CA PRO A 99 6.51 9.71 5.74
C PRO A 99 5.55 10.27 4.68
N SER A 100 4.43 9.58 4.47
CA SER A 100 3.45 9.97 3.46
C SER A 100 2.04 9.59 3.88
N GLU A 101 1.09 10.46 3.65
CA GLU A 101 -0.34 10.23 3.70
C GLU A 101 -0.93 10.17 2.28
N GLY A 102 -0.13 9.69 1.32
CA GLY A 102 -0.47 9.66 -0.09
C GLY A 102 -1.71 8.83 -0.44
N GLY A 103 -2.14 7.90 0.44
CA GLY A 103 -3.41 7.20 0.28
C GLY A 103 -4.62 8.12 0.21
N HIS A 104 -4.53 9.31 0.81
CA HIS A 104 -5.57 10.32 0.81
C HIS A 104 -5.47 11.35 -0.33
N ALA A 105 -4.56 11.16 -1.29
CA ALA A 105 -4.52 11.98 -2.50
C ALA A 105 -5.76 11.75 -3.37
N ASP A 106 -6.17 12.78 -4.12
CA ASP A 106 -7.37 12.75 -4.95
C ASP A 106 -7.37 11.58 -5.94
N LEU A 107 -8.53 10.95 -6.08
CA LEU A 107 -8.75 9.89 -7.06
C LEU A 107 -9.00 10.49 -8.44
N ALA A 108 -8.20 10.11 -9.43
CA ALA A 108 -8.40 10.47 -10.82
C ALA A 108 -8.92 9.28 -11.62
N ALA A 109 -9.86 9.53 -12.53
CA ALA A 109 -10.34 8.53 -13.47
C ALA A 109 -9.45 8.49 -14.73
N GLY A 110 -9.11 7.29 -15.19
CA GLY A 110 -8.33 7.07 -16.42
C GLY A 110 -9.18 6.58 -17.61
N GLY A 111 -10.51 6.48 -17.45
CA GLY A 111 -11.42 6.03 -18.50
C GLY A 111 -12.88 6.31 -18.17
N MET A 112 -13.77 6.08 -19.15
CA MET A 112 -15.19 6.43 -19.00
C MET A 112 -15.88 5.68 -17.88
N LEU A 113 -15.62 4.38 -17.73
CA LEU A 113 -16.21 3.58 -16.64
C LEU A 113 -15.75 4.08 -15.26
N GLU A 114 -14.48 4.45 -15.13
CA GLU A 114 -13.96 5.04 -13.91
C GLU A 114 -14.57 6.42 -13.61
N LEU A 115 -14.88 7.23 -14.64
CA LEU A 115 -15.61 8.50 -14.46
C LEU A 115 -17.04 8.28 -13.93
N GLU A 116 -17.72 7.25 -14.41
CA GLU A 116 -19.06 6.90 -13.90
C GLU A 116 -18.99 6.45 -12.43
N VAL A 117 -18.02 5.59 -12.09
CA VAL A 117 -17.78 5.19 -10.69
C VAL A 117 -17.45 6.39 -9.81
N LEU A 118 -16.52 7.26 -10.27
CA LEU A 118 -16.14 8.46 -9.53
C LEU A 118 -17.35 9.39 -9.28
N SER A 119 -18.22 9.54 -10.28
CA SER A 119 -19.47 10.32 -10.13
C SER A 119 -20.40 9.72 -9.08
N LEU A 120 -20.54 8.39 -9.02
CA LEU A 120 -21.34 7.71 -8.01
C LEU A 120 -20.72 7.84 -6.60
N LEU A 121 -19.39 7.79 -6.49
CA LEU A 121 -18.72 7.97 -5.22
C LEU A 121 -18.90 9.38 -4.66
N HIS A 122 -18.80 10.43 -5.50
CA HIS A 122 -19.03 11.82 -5.09
C HIS A 122 -20.48 12.12 -4.65
N GLN A 123 -21.45 11.26 -4.99
CA GLN A 123 -22.82 11.39 -4.46
C GLN A 123 -22.94 10.87 -3.02
N ARG A 124 -21.96 10.12 -2.53
CA ARG A 124 -22.01 9.41 -1.24
C ARG A 124 -20.91 9.83 -0.26
N LEU A 125 -19.80 10.37 -0.77
CA LEU A 125 -18.62 10.75 0.00
C LEU A 125 -18.33 12.24 -0.22
N ASP A 126 -18.01 12.95 0.86
CA ASP A 126 -17.66 14.38 0.79
C ASP A 126 -16.35 14.62 0.03
N ALA A 127 -15.40 13.69 0.14
CA ALA A 127 -14.16 13.68 -0.61
C ALA A 127 -13.86 12.27 -1.11
N VAL A 128 -13.31 12.16 -2.32
CA VAL A 128 -12.94 10.87 -2.93
C VAL A 128 -11.44 10.85 -3.18
N CYS A 129 -10.74 10.02 -2.42
CA CYS A 129 -9.30 9.81 -2.50
C CYS A 129 -8.97 8.38 -2.96
N TRP A 130 -7.71 8.06 -3.12
CA TRP A 130 -7.29 6.71 -3.50
C TRP A 130 -7.78 5.65 -2.52
N GLU A 131 -7.71 5.92 -1.21
CA GLU A 131 -8.20 5.00 -0.18
C GLU A 131 -9.69 4.68 -0.34
N SER A 132 -10.48 5.61 -0.87
CA SER A 132 -11.93 5.41 -1.09
C SER A 132 -12.25 4.23 -2.02
N VAL A 133 -11.26 3.77 -2.79
CA VAL A 133 -11.36 2.61 -3.72
C VAL A 133 -10.27 1.57 -3.49
N LEU A 134 -9.12 1.93 -2.92
CA LEU A 134 -7.96 1.06 -2.75
C LEU A 134 -7.79 0.62 -1.28
N SER A 135 -8.85 0.12 -0.70
CA SER A 135 -8.88 -0.43 0.67
C SER A 135 -9.95 -1.52 0.77
N GLY A 136 -10.07 -2.18 1.92
CA GLY A 136 -11.18 -3.10 2.16
C GLY A 136 -12.54 -2.42 2.02
N PRO A 137 -12.82 -1.32 2.74
CA PRO A 137 -14.03 -0.51 2.51
C PRO A 137 -14.14 0.00 1.06
N GLY A 138 -13.01 0.38 0.45
CA GLY A 138 -12.94 0.83 -0.94
C GLY A 138 -13.37 -0.25 -1.94
N LEU A 139 -13.04 -1.51 -1.69
CA LEU A 139 -13.48 -2.63 -2.51
C LEU A 139 -15.02 -2.79 -2.49
N ILE A 140 -15.65 -2.55 -1.33
CA ILE A 140 -17.11 -2.53 -1.20
C ILE A 140 -17.69 -1.33 -1.97
N ASN A 141 -17.07 -0.16 -1.87
CA ASN A 141 -17.51 1.03 -2.62
C ASN A 141 -17.49 0.78 -4.14
N LEU A 142 -16.42 0.16 -4.64
CA LEU A 142 -16.31 -0.23 -6.05
C LEU A 142 -17.38 -1.23 -6.45
N TYR A 143 -17.57 -2.28 -5.66
CA TYR A 143 -18.59 -3.29 -5.93
C TYR A 143 -19.98 -2.67 -6.05
N HIS A 144 -20.37 -1.80 -5.12
CA HIS A 144 -21.66 -1.11 -5.18
C HIS A 144 -21.77 -0.20 -6.39
N ALA A 145 -20.70 0.48 -6.78
CA ALA A 145 -20.70 1.33 -7.97
C ALA A 145 -20.85 0.50 -9.26
N VAL A 146 -20.14 -0.63 -9.37
CA VAL A 146 -20.27 -1.54 -10.52
C VAL A 146 -21.68 -2.13 -10.59
N CYS A 147 -22.26 -2.56 -9.46
CA CYS A 147 -23.65 -2.99 -9.42
C CYS A 147 -24.60 -1.92 -9.98
N ALA A 148 -24.46 -0.68 -9.52
CA ALA A 148 -25.33 0.43 -9.96
C ALA A 148 -25.19 0.69 -11.47
N ILE A 149 -23.97 0.66 -12.02
CA ILE A 149 -23.71 0.87 -13.46
C ILE A 149 -24.32 -0.27 -14.30
N TRP A 150 -24.24 -1.50 -13.80
CA TRP A 150 -24.74 -2.68 -14.53
C TRP A 150 -26.24 -2.97 -14.26
N GLY A 151 -26.88 -2.16 -13.40
CA GLY A 151 -28.31 -2.33 -13.08
C GLY A 151 -28.61 -3.58 -12.26
N SER A 152 -27.65 -4.04 -11.45
CA SER A 152 -27.81 -5.17 -10.54
C SER A 152 -27.98 -4.69 -9.10
N GLU A 153 -28.79 -5.42 -8.31
CA GLU A 153 -28.93 -5.14 -6.88
C GLU A 153 -27.68 -5.64 -6.12
N PRO A 154 -27.03 -4.80 -5.28
CA PRO A 154 -25.88 -5.22 -4.53
C PRO A 154 -26.23 -6.18 -3.40
N GLU A 155 -25.50 -7.28 -3.28
CA GLU A 155 -25.54 -8.14 -2.11
C GLU A 155 -24.70 -7.53 -0.95
N GLN A 156 -24.96 -7.98 0.28
CA GLN A 156 -24.13 -7.63 1.42
C GLN A 156 -22.87 -8.52 1.46
N LEU A 157 -21.86 -8.14 0.71
CA LEU A 157 -20.59 -8.88 0.65
C LEU A 157 -19.51 -8.21 1.47
N THR A 158 -18.66 -9.04 2.10
CA THR A 158 -17.40 -8.55 2.69
C THR A 158 -16.32 -8.42 1.61
N PRO A 159 -15.22 -7.67 1.86
CA PRO A 159 -14.09 -7.58 0.92
C PRO A 159 -13.53 -8.94 0.51
N GLU A 160 -13.47 -9.88 1.46
CA GLU A 160 -12.99 -11.25 1.23
C GLU A 160 -13.95 -12.04 0.31
N MET A 161 -15.26 -11.84 0.47
CA MET A 161 -16.26 -12.48 -0.40
C MET A 161 -16.19 -11.93 -1.82
N ILE A 162 -16.05 -10.60 -1.97
CA ILE A 162 -15.88 -9.94 -3.28
C ILE A 162 -14.60 -10.48 -3.94
N SER A 163 -13.48 -10.50 -3.21
CA SER A 163 -12.21 -11.02 -3.71
C SER A 163 -12.36 -12.47 -4.16
N LYS A 164 -12.92 -13.33 -3.30
CA LYS A 164 -13.08 -14.75 -3.62
C LYS A 164 -13.92 -14.97 -4.88
N ARG A 165 -15.14 -14.36 -4.95
CA ARG A 165 -16.03 -14.53 -6.10
C ARG A 165 -15.44 -13.96 -7.39
N GLY A 166 -14.69 -12.85 -7.29
CA GLY A 166 -14.01 -12.24 -8.43
C GLY A 166 -12.86 -13.08 -8.96
N LEU A 167 -12.02 -13.63 -8.07
CA LEU A 167 -10.90 -14.51 -8.43
C LEU A 167 -11.39 -15.84 -9.02
N ASP A 168 -12.41 -16.44 -8.43
CA ASP A 168 -13.01 -17.68 -8.92
C ASP A 168 -13.84 -17.48 -10.20
N ALA A 169 -13.99 -16.22 -10.67
CA ALA A 169 -14.85 -15.81 -11.81
C ALA A 169 -16.30 -16.32 -11.70
N THR A 170 -16.80 -16.51 -10.48
CA THR A 170 -18.19 -16.98 -10.22
C THR A 170 -19.19 -15.84 -10.24
N ASP A 171 -18.72 -14.59 -10.15
CA ASP A 171 -19.54 -13.38 -10.17
C ASP A 171 -18.87 -12.32 -11.06
N PRO A 172 -19.48 -11.95 -12.20
CA PRO A 172 -18.87 -10.98 -13.12
C PRO A 172 -18.77 -9.57 -12.55
N VAL A 173 -19.66 -9.16 -11.61
CA VAL A 173 -19.58 -7.86 -10.93
C VAL A 173 -18.36 -7.84 -9.99
N CYS A 174 -18.17 -8.89 -9.22
CA CYS A 174 -17.00 -9.04 -8.37
C CYS A 174 -15.71 -9.06 -9.21
N HIS A 175 -15.69 -9.81 -10.31
CA HIS A 175 -14.55 -9.84 -11.22
C HIS A 175 -14.19 -8.46 -11.76
N GLN A 176 -15.18 -7.72 -12.31
CA GLN A 176 -14.99 -6.34 -12.78
C GLN A 176 -14.51 -5.41 -11.67
N THR A 177 -14.97 -5.63 -10.43
CA THR A 177 -14.53 -4.86 -9.26
C THR A 177 -13.04 -5.04 -9.01
N LEU A 178 -12.51 -6.28 -9.08
CA LEU A 178 -11.07 -6.54 -8.92
C LEU A 178 -10.25 -5.93 -10.06
N GLU A 179 -10.72 -6.03 -11.29
CA GLU A 179 -10.09 -5.40 -12.47
C GLU A 179 -9.95 -3.88 -12.28
N MET A 180 -11.02 -3.21 -11.84
CA MET A 180 -11.00 -1.77 -11.58
C MET A 180 -10.09 -1.40 -10.42
N PHE A 181 -10.12 -2.17 -9.34
CA PHE A 181 -9.23 -1.99 -8.19
C PHE A 181 -7.76 -2.03 -8.63
N LEU A 182 -7.35 -3.06 -9.39
CA LEU A 182 -5.99 -3.20 -9.89
C LEU A 182 -5.64 -2.13 -10.93
N GLY A 183 -6.59 -1.68 -11.73
CA GLY A 183 -6.41 -0.56 -12.64
C GLY A 183 -6.07 0.74 -11.91
N TRP A 184 -6.83 1.10 -10.89
CA TRP A 184 -6.54 2.28 -10.06
C TRP A 184 -5.28 2.11 -9.23
N LEU A 185 -5.00 0.92 -8.70
CA LEU A 185 -3.75 0.65 -7.99
C LEU A 185 -2.54 0.87 -8.91
N GLY A 186 -2.61 0.43 -10.16
CA GLY A 186 -1.59 0.71 -11.17
C GLY A 186 -1.42 2.21 -11.44
N SER A 187 -2.54 2.95 -11.51
CA SER A 187 -2.49 4.41 -11.66
C SER A 187 -1.85 5.10 -10.46
N ALA A 188 -2.22 4.72 -9.23
CA ALA A 188 -1.65 5.27 -8.01
C ALA A 188 -0.14 4.96 -7.93
N ALA A 189 0.25 3.71 -8.15
CA ALA A 189 1.64 3.26 -8.17
C ALA A 189 2.49 4.03 -9.20
N GLY A 190 1.98 4.21 -10.42
CA GLY A 190 2.67 4.97 -11.46
C GLY A 190 2.75 6.48 -11.17
N ASN A 191 1.75 7.07 -10.51
CA ASN A 191 1.82 8.46 -10.06
C ASN A 191 2.89 8.63 -8.98
N LEU A 192 2.98 7.72 -8.03
CA LEU A 192 4.05 7.71 -7.01
C LEU A 192 5.43 7.49 -7.64
N ALA A 193 5.54 6.61 -8.64
CA ALA A 193 6.78 6.38 -9.38
C ALA A 193 7.30 7.67 -10.03
N LEU A 194 6.42 8.47 -10.62
CA LEU A 194 6.77 9.77 -11.19
C LEU A 194 7.08 10.81 -10.12
N THR A 195 6.23 10.94 -9.10
CA THR A 195 6.34 11.97 -8.06
C THR A 195 7.67 11.88 -7.31
N PHE A 196 8.14 10.66 -7.05
CA PHE A 196 9.36 10.40 -6.27
C PHE A 196 10.54 9.93 -7.13
N CYS A 197 10.40 9.89 -8.45
CA CYS A 197 11.42 9.33 -9.36
C CYS A 197 11.87 7.94 -8.85
N ALA A 198 10.92 7.05 -8.54
CA ALA A 198 11.14 5.81 -7.83
C ALA A 198 11.81 4.73 -8.70
N ARG A 199 13.01 5.01 -9.21
CA ARG A 199 13.76 4.12 -10.11
C ARG A 199 14.16 2.80 -9.44
N GLY A 200 14.31 2.79 -8.11
CA GLY A 200 14.56 1.59 -7.32
C GLY A 200 13.35 0.67 -7.17
N GLY A 201 12.20 1.07 -7.72
CA GLY A 201 11.00 0.24 -7.80
C GLY A 201 9.82 0.73 -6.96
N VAL A 202 8.65 0.22 -7.33
CA VAL A 202 7.41 0.40 -6.59
C VAL A 202 6.97 -0.98 -6.08
N PHE A 203 6.61 -1.04 -4.80
CA PHE A 203 6.32 -2.27 -4.08
C PHE A 203 4.90 -2.23 -3.53
N ILE A 204 4.09 -3.20 -3.90
CA ILE A 204 2.73 -3.37 -3.40
C ILE A 204 2.75 -4.36 -2.24
N THR A 205 2.19 -3.96 -1.11
CA THR A 205 2.07 -4.74 0.12
C THR A 205 0.62 -4.76 0.61
N GLY A 206 0.40 -5.11 1.87
CA GLY A 206 -0.92 -5.11 2.51
C GLY A 206 -1.61 -6.46 2.48
N GLY A 207 -2.81 -6.53 3.08
CA GLY A 207 -3.53 -7.78 3.25
C GLY A 207 -4.39 -8.21 2.06
N ILE A 208 -4.52 -7.38 1.02
CA ILE A 208 -5.47 -7.63 -0.08
C ILE A 208 -4.75 -8.24 -1.30
N VAL A 209 -3.88 -7.46 -1.94
CA VAL A 209 -3.31 -7.81 -3.26
C VAL A 209 -2.38 -9.02 -3.24
N PRO A 210 -1.50 -9.22 -2.23
CA PRO A 210 -0.67 -10.42 -2.19
C PRO A 210 -1.46 -11.74 -2.19
N GLY A 211 -2.67 -11.72 -1.61
CA GLY A 211 -3.58 -12.87 -1.59
C GLY A 211 -4.23 -13.21 -2.94
N TRP A 212 -4.11 -12.33 -3.96
CA TRP A 212 -4.70 -12.54 -5.28
C TRP A 212 -3.80 -13.30 -6.26
N GLY A 213 -2.56 -13.56 -5.88
CA GLY A 213 -1.64 -14.45 -6.60
C GLY A 213 -1.46 -14.08 -8.06
N GLU A 214 -1.57 -15.09 -8.94
CA GLU A 214 -1.36 -14.93 -10.39
C GLU A 214 -2.38 -14.03 -11.08
N PHE A 215 -3.58 -13.84 -10.50
CA PHE A 215 -4.58 -12.91 -11.04
C PHE A 215 -4.02 -11.51 -11.29
N VAL A 216 -3.06 -11.07 -10.46
CA VAL A 216 -2.43 -9.77 -10.58
C VAL A 216 -1.61 -9.63 -11.87
N LEU A 217 -1.02 -10.72 -12.38
CA LEU A 217 -0.17 -10.71 -13.57
C LEU A 217 -0.96 -10.40 -14.85
N ASP A 218 -2.18 -10.93 -14.96
CA ASP A 218 -3.04 -10.78 -16.14
C ASP A 218 -3.97 -9.56 -16.04
N SER A 219 -3.89 -8.82 -14.93
CA SER A 219 -4.75 -7.67 -14.63
C SER A 219 -4.29 -6.37 -15.31
N PRO A 220 -5.12 -5.31 -15.27
CA PRO A 220 -4.74 -3.98 -15.78
C PRO A 220 -3.62 -3.29 -14.99
N LEU A 221 -3.16 -3.84 -13.86
CA LEU A 221 -2.23 -3.19 -12.94
C LEU A 221 -0.99 -2.62 -13.67
N ARG A 222 -0.24 -3.48 -14.38
CA ARG A 222 0.99 -3.05 -15.05
C ARG A 222 0.71 -2.09 -16.20
N ARG A 223 -0.28 -2.37 -17.02
CA ARG A 223 -0.66 -1.48 -18.13
C ARG A 223 -1.00 -0.08 -17.62
N ARG A 224 -1.80 0.02 -16.55
CA ARG A 224 -2.19 1.30 -15.95
C ARG A 224 -1.02 2.01 -15.23
N PHE A 225 -0.06 1.26 -14.73
CA PHE A 225 1.21 1.81 -14.22
C PHE A 225 2.00 2.48 -15.34
N ASP A 226 2.07 1.88 -16.53
CA ASP A 226 2.85 2.36 -17.68
C ASP A 226 2.19 3.51 -18.44
N GLU A 227 0.87 3.66 -18.36
CA GLU A 227 0.10 4.71 -19.07
C GLU A 227 0.40 6.11 -18.51
N ARG A 228 1.51 6.73 -18.90
CA ARG A 228 2.00 8.03 -18.39
C ARG A 228 2.34 9.01 -19.52
N ALA A 229 1.35 9.31 -20.36
CA ALA A 229 1.50 10.32 -21.43
C ALA A 229 2.93 10.33 -22.04
N GLY A 230 3.63 11.48 -22.02
CA GLY A 230 4.98 11.61 -22.56
C GLY A 230 6.10 10.92 -21.77
N LEU A 231 5.81 10.25 -20.64
CA LEU A 231 6.79 9.59 -19.78
C LEU A 231 6.59 8.06 -19.69
N ALA A 232 5.82 7.47 -20.60
CA ALA A 232 5.56 6.02 -20.61
C ALA A 232 6.85 5.19 -20.69
N ASP A 233 7.82 5.58 -21.53
CA ASP A 233 9.10 4.87 -21.65
C ASP A 233 9.94 4.98 -20.38
N TYR A 234 9.90 6.12 -19.69
CA TYR A 234 10.57 6.29 -18.39
C TYR A 234 10.00 5.35 -17.32
N VAL A 235 8.67 5.25 -17.24
CA VAL A 235 7.99 4.44 -16.22
C VAL A 235 8.07 2.95 -16.52
N ARG A 236 8.10 2.57 -17.81
CA ARG A 236 8.18 1.16 -18.25
C ARG A 236 9.39 0.43 -17.69
N ASP A 237 10.51 1.10 -17.50
CA ASP A 237 11.73 0.50 -16.96
C ASP A 237 11.69 0.39 -15.43
N ILE A 238 10.80 1.09 -14.74
CA ILE A 238 10.67 1.03 -13.28
C ILE A 238 10.08 -0.33 -12.88
N PRO A 239 10.76 -1.11 -12.02
CA PRO A 239 10.21 -2.37 -11.57
C PRO A 239 9.00 -2.16 -10.65
N LEU A 240 7.99 -3.00 -10.86
CA LEU A 240 6.78 -3.08 -10.03
C LEU A 240 6.73 -4.47 -9.41
N TYR A 241 6.63 -4.52 -8.10
CA TYR A 241 6.62 -5.76 -7.33
C TYR A 241 5.38 -5.88 -6.46
N VAL A 242 4.92 -7.11 -6.25
CA VAL A 242 4.05 -7.46 -5.12
C VAL A 242 4.90 -8.21 -4.10
N ILE A 243 4.86 -7.76 -2.85
CA ILE A 243 5.56 -8.40 -1.73
C ILE A 243 4.76 -9.64 -1.34
N THR A 244 5.39 -10.81 -1.47
CA THR A 244 4.79 -12.10 -1.09
C THR A 244 5.40 -12.67 0.18
N GLU A 245 6.37 -11.98 0.75
CA GLU A 245 7.01 -12.35 2.02
C GLU A 245 6.05 -12.10 3.20
N ASP A 246 6.04 -13.06 4.14
CA ASP A 246 5.25 -12.93 5.36
C ASP A 246 5.79 -11.86 6.30
N ASN A 247 4.90 -11.03 6.84
CA ASN A 247 5.21 -10.01 7.85
C ASN A 247 6.37 -9.06 7.48
N PRO A 248 6.37 -8.43 6.30
CA PRO A 248 7.46 -7.54 5.88
C PRO A 248 7.68 -6.37 6.85
N GLY A 249 6.63 -5.87 7.51
CA GLY A 249 6.74 -4.83 8.54
C GLY A 249 7.61 -5.23 9.75
N LEU A 250 7.62 -6.51 10.13
CA LEU A 250 8.49 -7.01 11.21
C LEU A 250 9.96 -6.96 10.79
N ARG A 251 10.26 -7.32 9.54
CA ARG A 251 11.61 -7.20 8.97
C ARG A 251 12.08 -5.74 8.95
N GLY A 252 11.20 -4.82 8.60
CA GLY A 252 11.51 -3.39 8.62
C GLY A 252 11.70 -2.83 10.03
N ALA A 253 10.88 -3.25 10.99
CA ALA A 253 11.08 -2.90 12.40
C ALA A 253 12.46 -3.37 12.92
N LEU A 254 12.92 -4.56 12.48
CA LEU A 254 14.28 -5.03 12.79
C LEU A 254 15.33 -4.13 12.14
N ALA A 255 15.17 -3.75 10.87
CA ALA A 255 16.12 -2.84 10.20
C ALA A 255 16.21 -1.47 10.90
N VAL A 256 15.09 -0.92 11.38
CA VAL A 256 15.06 0.30 12.21
C VAL A 256 15.88 0.11 13.49
N LEU A 257 15.73 -1.03 14.17
CA LEU A 257 16.53 -1.34 15.37
C LEU A 257 18.02 -1.45 15.07
N GLU A 258 18.39 -2.12 14.00
CA GLU A 258 19.79 -2.28 13.59
C GLU A 258 20.45 -0.92 13.30
N GLU A 259 19.75 -0.03 12.58
CA GLU A 259 20.24 1.33 12.38
C GLU A 259 20.40 2.12 13.69
N HIS A 260 19.45 1.96 14.62
CA HIS A 260 19.51 2.64 15.92
C HIS A 260 20.67 2.15 16.80
N LEU A 261 20.99 0.86 16.77
CA LEU A 261 22.02 0.27 17.60
C LEU A 261 23.43 0.46 17.04
N HIS A 262 23.57 0.68 15.74
CA HIS A 262 24.88 0.77 15.05
C HIS A 262 25.15 2.16 14.46
N GLY A 263 24.23 3.08 14.51
CA GLY A 263 24.34 4.46 14.04
C GLY A 263 24.67 5.43 15.14
#